data_631efd198504179ea79e7f2b37f46f6b
#
_entry.id   631efd198504179ea79e7f2b37f46f6b
#
_cell.length_a   1.000
_cell.length_b   1.000
_cell.length_c   1.000
_cell.angle_alpha   90.00
_cell.angle_beta   90.00
_cell.angle_gamma   90.00
#
_symmetry.space_group_name_H-M   'P 1'
#
loop_
_entity.id
_entity.type
_entity.pdbx_description
1 polymer ?
#
loop_
_entity_poly.entity_id
_entity_poly.type
_entity_poly.pdbx_seq_one_letter_code
_entity_poly.pdbx_strand_id
1 'polypeptide(L)'
;MEHERRGVTRYNFGAIAEVVDLDGRGEVVSLTRDFSYSGAFVKTTTPLPTGTRVRVRITHSGAEFAATGNVTGNVIPTGMGIVFTEIEASDRAILERWLGVQS
;
A
#
# COMPACT_ATOMS: atom_id res chain seq x y z
N MET A 1 9.54 21.56 9.69
CA MET A 1 9.30 21.20 9.45
C MET A 1 9.24 20.63 8.96
N GLU A 2 8.93 20.45 8.74
CA GLU A 2 8.71 19.92 8.29
C GLU A 2 8.42 19.42 7.60
N HIS A 3 8.29 19.35 7.51
CA HIS A 3 7.89 18.98 6.89
C HIS A 3 7.76 18.42 6.13
N GLU A 4 7.91 18.49 5.90
CA GLU A 4 7.69 18.10 5.29
C GLU A 4 7.54 17.55 4.73
N ARG A 5 7.77 17.19 4.53
CA ARG A 5 7.45 16.56 4.09
C ARG A 5 6.53 16.37 3.98
N ARG A 6 6.33 16.58 3.86
CA ARG A 6 5.57 16.62 3.99
C ARG A 6 4.51 16.17 3.85
N GLY A 7 4.32 16.22 3.91
CA GLY A 7 2.94 16.09 3.70
C GLY A 7 2.36 14.71 3.61
N VAL A 8 3.09 13.71 3.79
CA VAL A 8 2.56 12.36 3.71
C VAL A 8 2.48 11.77 5.11
N THR A 9 1.26 11.66 5.62
CA THR A 9 1.05 11.03 6.91
C THR A 9 0.91 9.54 6.73
N ARG A 10 1.59 8.78 7.54
CA ARG A 10 1.52 7.33 7.49
C ARG A 10 0.74 6.85 8.70
N TYR A 11 -0.13 5.90 8.44
CA TYR A 11 -1.01 5.35 9.46
C TYR A 11 -0.58 3.92 9.76
N ASN A 12 -0.20 3.69 11.01
CA ASN A 12 0.37 2.41 11.45
C ASN A 12 -0.73 1.49 11.91
N PHE A 13 -1.27 0.71 11.02
CA PHE A 13 -2.14 -0.38 11.47
C PHE A 13 -2.06 -1.53 10.47
N GLY A 14 -2.31 -2.72 11.00
CA GLY A 14 -2.26 -3.91 10.19
C GLY A 14 -3.59 -4.17 9.53
N ALA A 15 -3.59 -4.20 8.22
CA ALA A 15 -4.75 -4.60 7.43
C ALA A 15 -4.30 -5.70 6.50
N ILE A 16 -5.22 -6.57 6.12
CA ILE A 16 -4.89 -7.65 5.21
C ILE A 16 -4.60 -7.06 3.83
N ALA A 17 -3.46 -7.40 3.28
CA ALA A 17 -3.05 -6.92 1.97
C ALA A 17 -2.73 -8.09 1.04
N GLU A 18 -3.31 -8.04 -0.16
CA GLU A 18 -2.96 -8.95 -1.23
C GLU A 18 -2.21 -8.15 -2.27
N VAL A 19 -1.03 -8.60 -2.64
CA VAL A 19 -0.19 -7.92 -3.62
C VAL A 19 0.09 -8.92 -4.74
N VAL A 20 -0.37 -8.59 -5.94
CA VAL A 20 -0.23 -9.49 -7.08
C VAL A 20 0.67 -8.84 -8.12
N ASP A 21 1.69 -9.57 -8.54
CA ASP A 21 2.56 -9.15 -9.63
C ASP A 21 1.74 -9.13 -10.91
N LEU A 22 1.60 -7.98 -11.53
CA LEU A 22 0.82 -7.84 -12.74
C LEU A 22 1.42 -8.56 -13.94
N ASP A 23 2.68 -8.91 -13.85
CA ASP A 23 3.32 -9.70 -14.89
C ASP A 23 3.19 -11.19 -14.59
N GLY A 24 2.39 -11.54 -13.60
CA GLY A 24 1.93 -12.90 -13.41
C GLY A 24 2.85 -13.85 -12.69
N ARG A 25 3.81 -13.33 -11.94
CA ARG A 25 4.81 -14.21 -11.37
C ARG A 25 4.71 -14.44 -9.89
N GLY A 26 3.95 -13.66 -9.16
CA GLY A 26 3.94 -13.88 -7.73
C GLY A 26 2.82 -13.16 -7.05
N GLU A 27 2.61 -13.57 -5.81
CA GLU A 27 1.58 -13.00 -4.99
C GLU A 27 2.05 -13.02 -3.54
N VAL A 28 1.75 -11.97 -2.81
CA VAL A 28 2.03 -11.91 -1.39
C VAL A 28 0.73 -11.57 -0.68
N VAL A 29 0.36 -12.36 0.31
CA VAL A 29 -0.80 -12.07 1.15
C VAL A 29 -0.28 -11.93 2.57
N SER A 30 -0.42 -10.76 3.16
CA SER A 30 0.11 -10.51 4.47
C SER A 30 -0.60 -9.30 5.08
N LEU A 31 0.07 -8.61 5.99
CA LEU A 31 -0.48 -7.43 6.65
C LEU A 31 0.32 -6.21 6.27
N THR A 32 -0.35 -5.08 6.22
CA THR A 32 0.36 -3.82 6.10
C THR A 32 1.04 -3.52 7.43
N ARG A 33 2.20 -2.86 7.38
CA ARG A 33 2.79 -2.25 8.56
C ARG A 33 2.22 -0.84 8.72
N ASP A 34 2.09 -0.14 7.60
CA ASP A 34 1.53 1.21 7.57
C ASP A 34 1.09 1.51 6.14
N PHE A 35 0.27 2.55 5.99
CA PHE A 35 -0.07 3.04 4.67
C PHE A 35 -0.46 4.51 4.75
N SER A 36 -0.52 5.14 3.57
CA SER A 36 -0.82 6.55 3.44
C SER A 36 -1.55 6.76 2.12
N TYR A 37 -1.76 8.02 1.75
CA TYR A 37 -2.36 8.34 0.46
C TYR A 37 -1.49 7.91 -0.72
N SER A 38 -0.19 7.81 -0.52
CA SER A 38 0.72 7.56 -1.64
C SER A 38 1.20 6.13 -1.73
N GLY A 39 1.00 5.31 -0.70
CA GLY A 39 1.48 3.94 -0.77
C GLY A 39 1.32 3.19 0.52
N ALA A 40 1.89 2.01 0.56
CA ALA A 40 1.79 1.12 1.71
C ALA A 40 3.10 0.38 1.90
N PHE A 41 3.36 -0.02 3.14
CA PHE A 41 4.46 -0.95 3.40
C PHE A 41 3.82 -2.27 3.85
N VAL A 42 4.12 -3.33 3.12
CA VAL A 42 3.54 -4.66 3.35
C VAL A 42 4.59 -5.57 3.94
N LYS A 43 4.28 -6.19 5.07
CA LYS A 43 5.19 -7.12 5.72
C LYS A 43 5.29 -8.40 4.92
N THR A 44 6.48 -8.88 4.71
CA THR A 44 6.68 -10.16 4.03
C THR A 44 8.13 -10.57 4.15
N THR A 45 8.37 -11.88 4.17
CA THR A 45 9.72 -12.41 4.09
C THR A 45 10.07 -12.77 2.65
N THR A 46 9.13 -12.57 1.71
CA THR A 46 9.36 -12.90 0.30
C THR A 46 8.95 -11.70 -0.56
N PRO A 47 9.62 -10.56 -0.40
CA PRO A 47 9.22 -9.36 -1.14
C PRO A 47 9.44 -9.53 -2.64
N LEU A 48 8.58 -8.88 -3.41
CA LEU A 48 8.75 -8.84 -4.86
C LEU A 48 9.85 -7.85 -5.19
N PRO A 49 10.52 -8.04 -6.33
CA PRO A 49 11.63 -7.15 -6.68
C PRO A 49 11.19 -5.70 -6.86
N THR A 50 12.09 -4.79 -6.55
CA THR A 50 11.89 -3.36 -6.80
C THR A 50 11.57 -3.15 -8.27
N GLY A 51 10.56 -2.33 -8.51
CA GLY A 51 10.13 -2.03 -9.87
C GLY A 51 8.99 -2.91 -10.36
N THR A 52 8.63 -3.94 -9.61
CA THR A 52 7.54 -4.82 -10.01
C THR A 52 6.24 -4.05 -9.99
N ARG A 53 5.48 -4.13 -11.09
CA ARG A 53 4.13 -3.55 -11.14
C ARG A 53 3.18 -4.49 -10.45
N VAL A 54 2.36 -3.95 -9.58
CA VAL A 54 1.49 -4.78 -8.74
C VAL A 54 0.08 -4.23 -8.67
N ARG A 55 -0.84 -5.12 -8.35
CA ARG A 55 -2.18 -4.76 -7.91
C ARG A 55 -2.23 -5.03 -6.43
N VAL A 56 -2.65 -4.03 -5.67
CA VAL A 56 -2.72 -4.14 -4.22
C VAL A 56 -4.18 -4.08 -3.81
N ARG A 57 -4.58 -4.99 -2.94
CA ARG A 57 -5.92 -4.97 -2.37
C ARG A 57 -5.77 -5.01 -0.86
N ILE A 58 -6.33 -4.03 -0.19
CA ILE A 58 -6.25 -3.92 1.26
C ILE A 58 -7.66 -4.00 1.82
N THR A 59 -7.87 -4.90 2.76
CA THR A 59 -9.18 -5.09 3.39
C THR A 59 -9.10 -4.66 4.84
N HIS A 60 -10.02 -3.83 5.25
CA HIS A 60 -10.05 -3.31 6.61
C HIS A 60 -11.46 -2.82 6.94
N SER A 61 -11.94 -3.19 8.12
CA SER A 61 -13.24 -2.74 8.62
C SER A 61 -14.38 -2.97 7.63
N GLY A 62 -14.35 -4.12 6.97
CA GLY A 62 -15.41 -4.50 6.06
C GLY A 62 -15.38 -3.81 4.72
N ALA A 63 -14.37 -3.01 4.44
CA ALA A 63 -14.23 -2.34 3.15
C ALA A 63 -12.95 -2.80 2.47
N GLU A 64 -12.91 -2.66 1.17
CA GLU A 64 -11.79 -3.12 0.37
C GLU A 64 -11.31 -2.00 -0.53
N PHE A 65 -10.03 -1.72 -0.46
CA PHE A 65 -9.36 -0.71 -1.27
C PHE A 65 -8.43 -1.41 -2.25
N ALA A 66 -8.44 -1.00 -3.49
CA ALA A 66 -7.55 -1.55 -4.50
C ALA A 66 -6.85 -0.43 -5.25
N ALA A 67 -5.62 -0.70 -5.65
CA ALA A 67 -4.82 0.25 -6.41
C ALA A 67 -3.79 -0.50 -7.23
N THR A 68 -3.33 0.14 -8.28
CA THR A 68 -2.16 -0.32 -9.02
C THR A 68 -0.96 0.45 -8.50
N GLY A 69 0.17 -0.20 -8.44
CA GLY A 69 1.38 0.45 -7.94
C GLY A 69 2.64 -0.25 -8.37
N ASN A 70 3.73 0.23 -7.81
CA ASN A 70 5.06 -0.35 -8.06
C ASN A 70 5.76 -0.61 -6.75
N VAL A 71 6.50 -1.71 -6.70
CA VAL A 71 7.38 -1.99 -5.57
C VAL A 71 8.53 -1.00 -5.63
N THR A 72 8.75 -0.29 -4.52
CA THR A 72 9.76 0.77 -4.50
C THR A 72 11.10 0.24 -4.02
N GLY A 73 12.09 1.12 -3.94
CA GLY A 73 13.41 0.78 -3.45
C GLY A 73 13.46 0.46 -1.97
N ASN A 74 12.32 0.48 -1.28
CA ASN A 74 12.29 0.18 0.16
C ASN A 74 12.02 -1.30 0.43
N VAL A 75 12.61 -2.15 -0.38
CA VAL A 75 12.54 -3.59 -0.13
C VAL A 75 13.57 -3.94 0.93
N ILE A 76 13.10 -4.55 2.00
CA ILE A 76 13.98 -5.00 3.07
C ILE A 76 13.55 -6.41 3.45
N PRO A 77 14.38 -7.14 4.21
CA PRO A 77 14.07 -8.55 4.53
C PRO A 77 12.72 -8.77 5.19
N THR A 78 12.13 -7.75 5.80
CA THR A 78 10.86 -7.90 6.50
C THR A 78 9.68 -7.30 5.76
N GLY A 79 9.89 -6.77 4.56
CA GLY A 79 8.78 -6.21 3.82
C GLY A 79 9.17 -5.46 2.56
N MET A 80 8.16 -4.83 1.96
CA MET A 80 8.37 -4.07 0.73
C MET A 80 7.47 -2.85 0.73
N GLY A 81 7.99 -1.75 0.22
CA GLY A 81 7.20 -0.54 0.02
C GLY A 81 6.54 -0.59 -1.34
N ILE A 82 5.33 -0.05 -1.42
CA ILE A 82 4.59 0.04 -2.67
C ILE A 82 4.10 1.46 -2.81
N VAL A 83 4.40 2.07 -3.95
CA VAL A 83 3.88 3.38 -4.30
C VAL A 83 2.66 3.17 -5.18
N PHE A 84 1.55 3.81 -4.85
CA PHE A 84 0.35 3.71 -5.67
C PHE A 84 0.53 4.60 -6.89
N THR A 85 0.23 4.06 -8.07
CA THR A 85 0.33 4.84 -9.30
C THR A 85 -1.04 5.14 -9.90
N GLU A 86 -2.04 4.31 -9.59
CA GLU A 86 -3.39 4.53 -10.08
C GLU A 86 -4.38 4.11 -9.00
N ILE A 87 -5.28 5.01 -8.65
CA ILE A 87 -6.33 4.74 -7.69
C ILE A 87 -7.62 5.27 -8.29
N GLU A 88 -8.63 4.40 -8.43
CA GLU A 88 -9.90 4.85 -8.96
C GLU A 88 -10.66 5.66 -7.92
N ALA A 89 -11.60 6.47 -8.37
CA ALA A 89 -12.30 7.39 -7.48
C ALA A 89 -12.99 6.68 -6.32
N SER A 90 -13.60 5.54 -6.58
CA SER A 90 -14.29 4.81 -5.52
C SER A 90 -13.32 4.27 -4.47
N ASP A 91 -12.13 3.87 -4.91
CA ASP A 91 -11.11 3.39 -3.97
C ASP A 91 -10.50 4.55 -3.21
N ARG A 92 -10.32 5.69 -3.86
CA ARG A 92 -9.80 6.86 -3.17
C ARG A 92 -10.73 7.28 -2.04
N ALA A 93 -12.03 7.17 -2.24
CA ALA A 93 -12.99 7.51 -1.19
C ALA A 93 -12.85 6.59 0.02
N ILE A 94 -12.57 5.31 -0.21
CA ILE A 94 -12.36 4.36 0.87
C ILE A 94 -11.09 4.70 1.63
N LEU A 95 -10.03 5.00 0.90
CA LEU A 95 -8.76 5.36 1.51
C LEU A 95 -8.90 6.61 2.36
N GLU A 96 -9.61 7.62 1.85
CA GLU A 96 -9.86 8.84 2.61
C GLU A 96 -10.61 8.57 3.90
N ARG A 97 -11.57 7.67 3.84
CA ARG A 97 -12.31 7.31 5.03
C ARG A 97 -11.41 6.65 6.07
N TRP A 98 -10.58 5.72 5.62
CA TRP A 98 -9.69 5.01 6.53
C TRP A 98 -8.66 5.95 7.16
N LEU A 99 -8.16 6.91 6.40
CA LEU A 99 -7.14 7.81 6.89
C LEU A 99 -7.71 8.97 7.70
N GLY A 100 -9.03 8.99 7.86
CA GLY A 100 -9.66 9.95 8.76
C GLY A 100 -9.60 11.37 8.26
N VAL A 101 -9.67 11.53 6.95
CA VAL A 101 -9.59 12.85 6.39
C VAL A 101 -10.89 13.51 6.57
N GLN A 102 -10.96 14.33 7.49
CA GLN A 102 -12.03 15.15 7.54
C GLN A 102 -11.50 16.37 7.75
N SER A 103 -10.78 16.36 7.72
CA SER A 103 -10.37 17.43 7.97
C SER A 103 -10.28 18.15 7.72
#